data_c3cff1672bfe8a816b301de771da0a59
#
_entry.id   c3cff1672bfe8a816b301de771da0a59
#
_cell.length_a   1.000
_cell.length_b   1.000
_cell.length_c   1.000
_cell.angle_alpha   90.00
_cell.angle_beta   90.00
_cell.angle_gamma   90.00
#
_symmetry.space_group_name_H-M   'P 1'
#
loop_
_entity.id
_entity.type
_entity.pdbx_description
1 polymer ?
#
loop_
_entity_poly.entity_id
_entity_poly.type
_entity_poly.pdbx_seq_one_letter_code
_entity_poly.pdbx_strand_id
1 'polypeptide(L)'
;RDSYRHHRFAHLHLVAPPSICSTIAARTVVKLSMFTDIELSLIQMEPPEAIGLISQGKADAAAVFRYSSIPNFLHIGDDLTFHSLGYDPMRLLVHRSSGIAKRFEETGEPVPLSAAKDEHWIAGCPTCRANLVKLATRAGFKPDIRHCTDDYWATQNLVEVGMGVSLVPALDTHINLQGDLVACPIADDFAAREVSIVTRAGDHRPALGSLLEELERTALKYLSAK
;
A
#
# COMPACT_ATOMS: atom_id res chain seq x y z
N ARG A 1 26.27 23.36 -36.95
CA ARG A 1 24.92 23.88 -36.57
C ARG A 1 24.21 22.77 -35.83
N ASP A 2 24.46 22.67 -34.52
CA ASP A 2 23.79 21.74 -33.61
C ASP A 2 22.37 22.24 -33.38
N SER A 3 21.41 21.55 -33.96
CA SER A 3 20.02 21.74 -33.59
C SER A 3 19.82 21.06 -32.23
N TYR A 4 19.87 21.83 -31.17
CA TYR A 4 19.35 21.42 -29.87
C TYR A 4 17.87 21.16 -30.04
N ARG A 5 17.51 19.87 -30.21
CA ARG A 5 16.14 19.42 -29.98
C ARG A 5 15.86 19.68 -28.50
N HIS A 6 15.11 20.71 -28.20
CA HIS A 6 14.45 20.83 -26.92
C HIS A 6 13.47 19.66 -26.83
N HIS A 7 13.91 18.52 -26.30
CA HIS A 7 13.00 17.49 -25.84
C HIS A 7 12.15 18.14 -24.75
N ARG A 8 10.91 18.43 -25.05
CA ARG A 8 9.91 18.83 -24.07
C ARG A 8 9.55 17.55 -23.29
N PHE A 9 10.22 17.33 -22.17
CA PHE A 9 9.82 16.33 -21.22
C PHE A 9 8.43 16.67 -20.70
N ALA A 10 7.53 15.68 -20.67
CA ALA A 10 6.28 15.82 -19.95
C ALA A 10 6.59 15.63 -18.45
N HIS A 11 6.27 16.61 -17.64
CA HIS A 11 6.41 16.51 -16.19
C HIS A 11 5.09 16.05 -15.59
N LEU A 12 5.13 14.98 -14.80
CA LEU A 12 3.98 14.46 -14.06
C LEU A 12 4.33 14.35 -12.58
N HIS A 13 3.32 14.52 -11.73
CA HIS A 13 3.40 14.39 -10.28
C HIS A 13 2.53 13.25 -9.82
N LEU A 14 3.16 12.20 -9.29
CA LEU A 14 2.51 11.05 -8.66
C LEU A 14 2.61 11.18 -7.16
N VAL A 15 1.48 11.04 -6.49
CA VAL A 15 1.39 11.00 -5.03
C VAL A 15 1.00 9.59 -4.61
N ALA A 16 1.64 9.03 -3.59
CA ALA A 16 1.36 7.65 -3.17
C ALA A 16 1.68 7.42 -1.68
N PRO A 17 0.97 6.49 -1.01
CA PRO A 17 1.30 6.11 0.35
C PRO A 17 2.61 5.30 0.41
N PRO A 18 3.23 5.16 1.60
CA PRO A 18 4.56 4.58 1.78
C PRO A 18 4.77 3.23 1.07
N SER A 19 3.85 2.28 1.24
CA SER A 19 3.94 0.94 0.65
C SER A 19 3.98 0.95 -0.88
N ILE A 20 3.22 1.85 -1.51
CA ILE A 20 3.16 1.97 -2.96
C ILE A 20 4.37 2.78 -3.46
N CYS A 21 4.80 3.81 -2.73
CA CYS A 21 6.03 4.54 -3.03
C CYS A 21 7.23 3.62 -3.16
N SER A 22 7.42 2.74 -2.20
CA SER A 22 8.58 1.85 -2.12
C SER A 22 8.53 0.66 -3.07
N THR A 23 7.39 0.36 -3.68
CA THR A 23 7.20 -0.78 -4.59
C THR A 23 6.83 -0.35 -6.00
N ILE A 24 5.53 -0.24 -6.28
CA ILE A 24 4.98 0.01 -7.62
C ILE A 24 5.46 1.35 -8.18
N ALA A 25 5.34 2.43 -7.39
CA ALA A 25 5.67 3.78 -7.86
C ALA A 25 7.17 3.93 -8.15
N ALA A 26 8.06 3.48 -7.26
CA ALA A 26 9.50 3.57 -7.48
C ALA A 26 9.95 2.87 -8.77
N ARG A 27 9.39 1.68 -9.06
CA ARG A 27 9.70 0.95 -10.29
C ARG A 27 9.12 1.61 -11.52
N THR A 28 7.94 2.22 -11.41
CA THR A 28 7.32 3.00 -12.49
C THR A 28 8.17 4.23 -12.85
N VAL A 29 8.65 4.97 -11.82
CA VAL A 29 9.57 6.11 -12.03
C VAL A 29 10.77 5.69 -12.86
N VAL A 30 11.45 4.61 -12.47
CA VAL A 30 12.65 4.12 -13.17
C VAL A 30 12.32 3.77 -14.63
N LYS A 31 11.23 3.06 -14.88
CA LYS A 31 10.87 2.64 -16.24
C LYS A 31 10.49 3.79 -17.14
N LEU A 32 9.69 4.73 -16.65
CA LEU A 32 9.32 5.91 -17.43
C LEU A 32 10.56 6.75 -17.77
N SER A 33 11.48 6.96 -16.84
CA SER A 33 12.70 7.72 -17.07
C SER A 33 13.67 7.06 -18.06
N MET A 34 13.65 5.71 -18.15
CA MET A 34 14.55 4.97 -19.06
C MET A 34 13.99 4.81 -20.47
N PHE A 35 12.67 4.77 -20.64
CA PHE A 35 12.04 4.35 -21.89
C PHE A 35 11.11 5.40 -22.50
N THR A 36 10.95 6.56 -21.87
CA THR A 36 10.07 7.65 -22.33
C THR A 36 10.69 9.01 -22.07
N ASP A 37 10.09 10.06 -22.68
CA ASP A 37 10.41 11.47 -22.39
C ASP A 37 9.50 12.02 -21.27
N ILE A 38 9.16 11.20 -20.28
CA ILE A 38 8.34 11.57 -19.13
C ILE A 38 9.22 11.66 -17.88
N GLU A 39 9.23 12.82 -17.27
CA GLU A 39 9.82 13.03 -15.96
C GLU A 39 8.74 12.93 -14.89
N LEU A 40 8.84 11.92 -14.00
CA LEU A 40 7.87 11.65 -12.97
C LEU A 40 8.44 12.03 -11.60
N SER A 41 7.82 13.01 -10.93
CA SER A 41 8.07 13.33 -9.53
C SER A 41 7.17 12.47 -8.65
N LEU A 42 7.76 11.86 -7.61
CA LEU A 42 7.05 11.04 -6.64
C LEU A 42 7.03 11.72 -5.28
N ILE A 43 5.83 11.88 -4.71
CA ILE A 43 5.63 12.48 -3.37
C ILE A 43 4.88 11.46 -2.51
N GLN A 44 5.41 11.19 -1.31
CA GLN A 44 4.75 10.33 -0.35
C GLN A 44 3.66 11.08 0.40
N MET A 45 2.44 10.52 0.41
CA MET A 45 1.29 11.09 1.11
C MET A 45 0.18 10.07 1.29
N GLU A 46 -0.58 10.18 2.39
CA GLU A 46 -1.73 9.32 2.63
C GLU A 46 -2.93 9.68 1.73
N PRO A 47 -3.85 8.72 1.46
CA PRO A 47 -4.91 8.90 0.46
C PRO A 47 -5.78 10.14 0.62
N PRO A 48 -6.23 10.57 1.82
CA PRO A 48 -7.10 11.74 1.93
C PRO A 48 -6.45 13.04 1.42
N GLU A 49 -5.20 13.27 1.79
CA GLU A 49 -4.43 14.44 1.36
C GLU A 49 -4.05 14.34 -0.12
N ALA A 50 -3.70 13.12 -0.58
CA ALA A 50 -3.36 12.86 -1.97
C ALA A 50 -4.51 13.22 -2.93
N ILE A 51 -5.75 12.85 -2.60
CA ILE A 51 -6.95 13.20 -3.38
C ILE A 51 -7.14 14.72 -3.43
N GLY A 52 -6.90 15.41 -2.31
CA GLY A 52 -6.97 16.86 -2.25
C GLY A 52 -6.01 17.55 -3.24
N LEU A 53 -4.81 16.99 -3.46
CA LEU A 53 -3.87 17.52 -4.45
C LEU A 53 -4.34 17.34 -5.89
N ILE A 54 -5.02 16.22 -6.21
CA ILE A 54 -5.60 16.00 -7.54
C ILE A 54 -6.70 17.03 -7.81
N SER A 55 -7.64 17.22 -6.89
CA SER A 55 -8.73 18.20 -7.03
C SER A 55 -8.20 19.63 -7.19
N GLN A 56 -7.09 19.97 -6.51
CA GLN A 56 -6.44 21.28 -6.61
C GLN A 56 -5.55 21.44 -7.87
N GLY A 57 -5.37 20.39 -8.66
CA GLY A 57 -4.45 20.41 -9.83
C GLY A 57 -2.97 20.47 -9.48
N LYS A 58 -2.60 20.09 -8.26
CA LYS A 58 -1.21 20.07 -7.77
C LYS A 58 -0.54 18.72 -7.96
N ALA A 59 -1.29 17.68 -8.30
CA ALA A 59 -0.81 16.37 -8.70
C ALA A 59 -1.60 15.87 -9.90
N ASP A 60 -1.00 14.98 -10.69
CA ASP A 60 -1.59 14.41 -11.90
C ASP A 60 -2.24 13.05 -11.63
N ALA A 61 -1.64 12.27 -10.75
CA ALA A 61 -2.13 10.97 -10.33
C ALA A 61 -1.86 10.75 -8.83
N ALA A 62 -2.79 10.08 -8.16
CA ALA A 62 -2.64 9.68 -6.76
C ALA A 62 -2.93 8.19 -6.62
N ALA A 63 -1.99 7.42 -6.06
CA ALA A 63 -2.27 6.07 -5.61
C ALA A 63 -3.00 6.12 -4.27
N VAL A 64 -4.09 5.38 -4.17
CA VAL A 64 -4.91 5.30 -2.97
C VAL A 64 -5.26 3.85 -2.66
N PHE A 65 -5.68 3.58 -1.44
CA PHE A 65 -6.17 2.26 -1.05
C PHE A 65 -7.48 2.37 -0.26
N ARG A 66 -8.28 1.30 -0.33
CA ARG A 66 -9.54 1.17 0.40
C ARG A 66 -9.62 -0.22 1.02
N TYR A 67 -10.09 -0.29 2.27
CA TYR A 67 -10.37 -1.56 2.94
C TYR A 67 -11.84 -1.91 2.80
N SER A 68 -12.14 -3.17 2.44
CA SER A 68 -13.54 -3.66 2.38
C SER A 68 -14.19 -3.76 3.76
N SER A 69 -13.38 -3.86 4.82
CA SER A 69 -13.84 -4.04 6.19
C SER A 69 -14.45 -2.78 6.83
N ILE A 70 -14.12 -1.61 6.31
CA ILE A 70 -14.55 -0.30 6.85
C ILE A 70 -15.27 0.52 5.78
N PRO A 71 -16.14 1.47 6.16
CA PRO A 71 -16.78 2.38 5.22
C PRO A 71 -15.76 3.15 4.39
N ASN A 72 -16.11 3.45 3.14
CA ASN A 72 -15.27 4.28 2.29
C ASN A 72 -15.13 5.69 2.89
N PHE A 73 -13.90 6.03 3.27
CA PHE A 73 -13.56 7.34 3.85
C PHE A 73 -13.05 8.35 2.80
N LEU A 74 -12.87 7.90 1.56
CA LEU A 74 -12.43 8.76 0.48
C LEU A 74 -13.65 9.52 -0.08
N HIS A 75 -13.70 10.80 0.12
CA HIS A 75 -14.67 11.67 -0.54
C HIS A 75 -14.25 11.89 -1.98
N ILE A 76 -15.03 11.36 -2.90
CA ILE A 76 -14.74 11.36 -4.33
C ILE A 76 -15.78 12.27 -4.97
N GLY A 77 -15.33 13.40 -5.54
CA GLY A 77 -16.15 14.23 -6.40
C GLY A 77 -16.34 13.59 -7.79
N ASP A 78 -17.36 14.04 -8.51
CA ASP A 78 -17.61 13.61 -9.91
C ASP A 78 -16.51 14.05 -10.88
N ASP A 79 -15.58 14.89 -10.40
CA ASP A 79 -14.41 15.39 -11.13
C ASP A 79 -13.21 14.46 -11.11
N LEU A 80 -13.32 13.27 -10.49
CA LEU A 80 -12.25 12.30 -10.33
C LEU A 80 -12.60 10.95 -10.99
N THR A 81 -11.58 10.29 -11.53
CA THR A 81 -11.67 8.95 -12.09
C THR A 81 -10.78 7.99 -11.32
N PHE A 82 -11.30 6.78 -11.05
CA PHE A 82 -10.60 5.69 -10.37
C PHE A 82 -10.21 4.61 -11.36
N HIS A 83 -8.94 4.22 -11.31
CA HIS A 83 -8.38 3.10 -12.06
C HIS A 83 -7.92 2.05 -11.06
N SER A 84 -8.65 0.94 -10.94
CA SER A 84 -8.26 -0.16 -10.03
C SER A 84 -7.00 -0.84 -10.54
N LEU A 85 -6.02 -1.02 -9.67
CA LEU A 85 -4.78 -1.77 -9.96
C LEU A 85 -4.83 -3.21 -9.44
N GLY A 86 -5.72 -3.52 -8.50
CA GLY A 86 -5.84 -4.83 -7.90
C GLY A 86 -5.89 -4.80 -6.37
N TYR A 87 -5.67 -5.95 -5.75
CA TYR A 87 -5.79 -6.17 -4.32
C TYR A 87 -4.46 -6.51 -3.67
N ASP A 88 -4.18 -5.88 -2.55
CA ASP A 88 -3.02 -6.08 -1.71
C ASP A 88 -3.47 -6.77 -0.42
N PRO A 89 -3.19 -8.08 -0.27
CA PRO A 89 -3.61 -8.81 0.91
C PRO A 89 -2.85 -8.35 2.15
N MET A 90 -3.52 -8.39 3.30
CA MET A 90 -2.89 -8.13 4.58
C MET A 90 -2.12 -9.34 5.08
N ARG A 91 -1.04 -9.09 5.82
CA ARG A 91 -0.18 -10.09 6.45
C ARG A 91 -0.09 -9.82 7.94
N LEU A 92 -0.05 -10.87 8.73
CA LEU A 92 0.29 -10.79 10.15
C LEU A 92 1.81 -10.87 10.30
N LEU A 93 2.42 -9.77 10.69
CA LEU A 93 3.85 -9.67 10.94
C LEU A 93 4.14 -10.10 12.39
N VAL A 94 4.96 -11.13 12.54
CA VAL A 94 5.32 -11.74 13.82
C VAL A 94 6.80 -12.07 13.89
N HIS A 95 7.35 -12.19 15.10
CA HIS A 95 8.68 -12.71 15.30
C HIS A 95 8.73 -14.22 14.97
N ARG A 96 9.78 -14.69 14.31
CA ARG A 96 9.94 -16.10 13.87
C ARG A 96 9.87 -17.11 15.03
N SER A 97 10.31 -16.73 16.22
CA SER A 97 10.22 -17.59 17.39
C SER A 97 8.82 -17.76 17.97
N SER A 98 7.83 -16.98 17.51
CA SER A 98 6.44 -17.06 17.97
C SER A 98 5.80 -18.40 17.58
N GLY A 99 4.83 -18.86 18.40
CA GLY A 99 4.04 -20.06 18.05
C GLY A 99 3.26 -19.89 16.75
N ILE A 100 2.86 -18.67 16.41
CA ILE A 100 2.16 -18.33 15.16
C ILE A 100 3.07 -18.57 13.95
N ALA A 101 4.29 -18.04 13.98
CA ALA A 101 5.27 -18.22 12.91
C ALA A 101 5.62 -19.70 12.71
N LYS A 102 5.92 -20.42 13.80
CA LYS A 102 6.25 -21.84 13.75
C LYS A 102 5.15 -22.68 13.11
N ARG A 103 3.89 -22.45 13.53
CA ARG A 103 2.75 -23.14 12.93
C ARG A 103 2.63 -22.87 11.44
N PHE A 104 2.77 -21.60 11.02
CA PHE A 104 2.72 -21.23 9.60
C PHE A 104 3.87 -21.89 8.81
N GLU A 105 5.08 -21.90 9.33
CA GLU A 105 6.25 -22.51 8.68
C GLU A 105 6.10 -24.05 8.56
N GLU A 106 5.44 -24.68 9.54
CA GLU A 106 5.19 -26.13 9.52
C GLU A 106 4.05 -26.55 8.58
N THR A 107 2.98 -25.75 8.49
CA THR A 107 1.77 -26.14 7.76
C THR A 107 1.62 -25.47 6.40
N GLY A 108 2.20 -24.30 6.20
CA GLY A 108 1.95 -23.44 5.03
C GLY A 108 0.55 -22.82 4.98
N GLU A 109 -0.30 -23.09 5.99
CA GLU A 109 -1.69 -22.64 6.02
C GLU A 109 -1.83 -21.20 6.49
N PRO A 110 -2.75 -20.40 5.89
CA PRO A 110 -3.07 -19.07 6.37
C PRO A 110 -3.48 -19.07 7.84
N VAL A 111 -3.11 -18.02 8.56
CA VAL A 111 -3.29 -17.91 10.01
C VAL A 111 -4.61 -17.18 10.31
N PRO A 112 -5.51 -17.71 11.16
CA PRO A 112 -6.66 -16.95 11.63
C PRO A 112 -6.18 -15.77 12.50
N LEU A 113 -6.76 -14.59 12.32
CA LEU A 113 -6.36 -13.41 13.06
C LEU A 113 -6.52 -13.58 14.59
N SER A 114 -7.47 -14.42 15.01
CA SER A 114 -7.68 -14.81 16.41
C SER A 114 -6.49 -15.53 17.06
N ALA A 115 -5.56 -16.06 16.29
CA ALA A 115 -4.33 -16.65 16.83
C ALA A 115 -3.45 -15.59 17.54
N ALA A 116 -3.62 -14.31 17.23
CA ALA A 116 -2.91 -13.19 17.83
C ALA A 116 -3.78 -12.40 18.84
N LYS A 117 -4.88 -12.96 19.34
CA LYS A 117 -5.83 -12.26 20.22
C LYS A 117 -5.24 -11.79 21.55
N ASP A 118 -4.25 -12.53 22.05
CA ASP A 118 -3.60 -12.26 23.34
C ASP A 118 -2.26 -11.50 23.18
N GLU A 119 -1.90 -11.13 21.94
CA GLU A 119 -0.70 -10.37 21.63
C GLU A 119 -0.92 -8.86 21.83
N HIS A 120 0.16 -8.13 22.09
CA HIS A 120 0.16 -6.67 21.93
C HIS A 120 0.25 -6.31 20.46
N TRP A 121 -0.36 -5.19 20.09
CA TRP A 121 -0.46 -4.78 18.71
C TRP A 121 0.24 -3.45 18.44
N ILE A 122 0.87 -3.40 17.27
CA ILE A 122 1.44 -2.20 16.67
C ILE A 122 0.54 -1.84 15.49
N ALA A 123 -0.12 -0.69 15.57
CA ALA A 123 -1.03 -0.22 14.52
C ALA A 123 -0.34 0.80 13.62
N GLY A 124 -0.78 0.88 12.36
CA GLY A 124 -0.38 1.90 11.39
C GLY A 124 -1.23 3.16 11.49
N CYS A 125 -1.44 3.81 10.35
CA CYS A 125 -2.23 5.03 10.18
C CYS A 125 -3.67 4.89 10.74
N PRO A 126 -4.40 5.99 10.96
CA PRO A 126 -5.77 5.93 11.51
C PRO A 126 -6.69 4.98 10.75
N THR A 127 -6.62 4.96 9.40
CA THR A 127 -7.39 4.05 8.55
C THR A 127 -6.94 2.59 8.71
N CYS A 128 -5.63 2.35 8.78
CA CYS A 128 -5.04 1.03 9.02
C CYS A 128 -5.46 0.49 10.39
N ARG A 129 -5.45 1.35 11.40
CA ARG A 129 -5.94 1.01 12.75
C ARG A 129 -7.42 0.66 12.76
N ALA A 130 -8.26 1.43 12.05
CA ALA A 130 -9.69 1.14 11.94
C ALA A 130 -9.94 -0.23 11.27
N ASN A 131 -9.19 -0.55 10.21
CA ASN A 131 -9.22 -1.87 9.58
C ASN A 131 -8.83 -2.99 10.56
N LEU A 132 -7.72 -2.84 11.29
CA LEU A 132 -7.29 -3.80 12.32
C LEU A 132 -8.39 -4.05 13.35
N VAL A 133 -8.95 -2.99 13.92
CA VAL A 133 -10.03 -3.10 14.94
C VAL A 133 -11.24 -3.83 14.36
N LYS A 134 -11.63 -3.54 13.12
CA LYS A 134 -12.77 -4.18 12.48
C LYS A 134 -12.54 -5.66 12.21
N LEU A 135 -11.37 -6.04 11.68
CA LEU A 135 -11.01 -7.44 11.45
C LEU A 135 -10.90 -8.23 12.75
N ALA A 136 -10.28 -7.65 13.79
CA ALA A 136 -10.20 -8.25 15.12
C ALA A 136 -11.58 -8.48 15.74
N THR A 137 -12.49 -7.51 15.63
CA THR A 137 -13.88 -7.64 16.09
C THR A 137 -14.60 -8.81 15.37
N ARG A 138 -14.41 -8.94 14.06
CA ARG A 138 -14.94 -10.08 13.27
C ARG A 138 -14.35 -11.41 13.73
N ALA A 139 -13.07 -11.42 14.10
CA ALA A 139 -12.36 -12.58 14.64
C ALA A 139 -12.67 -12.85 16.14
N GLY A 140 -13.56 -12.05 16.76
CA GLY A 140 -14.07 -12.26 18.11
C GLY A 140 -13.19 -11.68 19.23
N PHE A 141 -12.32 -10.72 18.96
CA PHE A 141 -11.48 -10.09 19.98
C PHE A 141 -11.31 -8.59 19.79
N LYS A 142 -10.81 -7.91 20.84
CA LYS A 142 -10.40 -6.50 20.80
C LYS A 142 -8.89 -6.45 20.87
N PRO A 143 -8.20 -5.82 19.90
CA PRO A 143 -6.74 -5.77 19.91
C PRO A 143 -6.22 -4.83 21.01
N ASP A 144 -5.22 -5.29 21.77
CA ASP A 144 -4.50 -4.46 22.74
C ASP A 144 -3.41 -3.65 22.03
N ILE A 145 -3.79 -2.50 21.47
CA ILE A 145 -2.89 -1.64 20.70
C ILE A 145 -2.02 -0.82 21.65
N ARG A 146 -0.71 -1.10 21.65
CA ARG A 146 0.29 -0.45 22.52
C ARG A 146 1.12 0.59 21.80
N HIS A 147 1.34 0.43 20.48
CA HIS A 147 2.16 1.31 19.66
C HIS A 147 1.42 1.69 18.38
N CYS A 148 1.71 2.88 17.87
CA CYS A 148 1.20 3.36 16.58
C CYS A 148 2.33 4.03 15.82
N THR A 149 2.56 3.61 14.57
CA THR A 149 3.52 4.22 13.67
C THR A 149 3.17 3.90 12.22
N ASP A 150 3.36 4.87 11.32
CA ASP A 150 3.20 4.68 9.87
C ASP A 150 4.51 4.27 9.20
N ASP A 151 5.60 4.23 9.97
CA ASP A 151 6.91 3.82 9.49
C ASP A 151 7.06 2.30 9.60
N TYR A 152 7.17 1.62 8.44
CA TYR A 152 7.34 0.16 8.39
C TYR A 152 8.66 -0.33 8.98
N TRP A 153 9.72 0.48 8.93
CA TRP A 153 10.98 0.14 9.59
C TRP A 153 10.80 0.12 11.11
N ALA A 154 10.14 1.12 11.65
CA ALA A 154 9.81 1.17 13.07
C ALA A 154 8.89 0.01 13.46
N THR A 155 7.88 -0.32 12.64
CA THR A 155 6.99 -1.46 12.86
C THR A 155 7.78 -2.77 12.91
N GLN A 156 8.65 -3.03 11.93
CA GLN A 156 9.47 -4.24 11.90
C GLN A 156 10.38 -4.35 13.13
N ASN A 157 11.08 -3.27 13.48
CA ASN A 157 11.96 -3.24 14.66
C ASN A 157 11.19 -3.50 15.95
N LEU A 158 9.98 -2.93 16.13
CA LEU A 158 9.16 -3.17 17.31
C LEU A 158 8.70 -4.64 17.40
N VAL A 159 8.35 -5.27 16.28
CA VAL A 159 8.03 -6.71 16.25
C VAL A 159 9.27 -7.55 16.56
N GLU A 160 10.42 -7.22 15.98
CA GLU A 160 11.67 -7.95 16.18
C GLU A 160 12.14 -7.95 17.64
N VAL A 161 11.99 -6.82 18.35
CA VAL A 161 12.33 -6.73 19.77
C VAL A 161 11.23 -7.23 20.72
N GLY A 162 10.17 -7.84 20.16
CA GLY A 162 9.11 -8.49 20.95
C GLY A 162 8.08 -7.54 21.57
N MET A 163 7.91 -6.34 21.02
CA MET A 163 6.91 -5.37 21.53
C MET A 163 5.48 -5.69 21.08
N GLY A 164 5.29 -6.64 20.18
CA GLY A 164 3.99 -7.08 19.72
C GLY A 164 3.99 -7.60 18.28
N VAL A 165 2.80 -7.66 17.70
CA VAL A 165 2.54 -8.07 16.32
C VAL A 165 1.93 -6.92 15.53
N SER A 166 1.95 -6.99 14.20
CA SER A 166 1.34 -5.96 13.36
C SER A 166 0.60 -6.55 12.17
N LEU A 167 -0.46 -5.87 11.74
CA LEU A 167 -1.16 -6.16 10.49
C LEU A 167 -0.62 -5.21 9.41
N VAL A 168 0.12 -5.76 8.46
CA VAL A 168 0.79 -5.01 7.40
C VAL A 168 0.31 -5.44 6.02
N PRO A 169 0.31 -4.56 5.01
CA PRO A 169 0.02 -4.97 3.63
C PRO A 169 1.16 -5.82 3.06
N ALA A 170 0.83 -6.75 2.17
CA ALA A 170 1.84 -7.60 1.53
C ALA A 170 2.88 -6.79 0.74
N LEU A 171 2.51 -5.64 0.19
CA LEU A 171 3.43 -4.72 -0.48
C LEU A 171 4.66 -4.40 0.37
N ASP A 172 4.50 -4.19 1.68
CA ASP A 172 5.62 -3.87 2.57
C ASP A 172 6.56 -5.05 2.80
N THR A 173 6.06 -6.27 2.65
CA THR A 173 6.84 -7.48 2.82
C THR A 173 7.70 -7.82 1.59
N HIS A 174 7.46 -7.17 0.45
CA HIS A 174 8.25 -7.34 -0.77
C HIS A 174 9.60 -6.61 -0.74
N ILE A 175 9.84 -5.72 0.22
CA ILE A 175 11.02 -4.86 0.20
C ILE A 175 12.14 -5.40 1.08
N ASN A 176 11.98 -6.19 1.99
CA ASN A 176 12.90 -6.87 2.90
C ASN A 176 12.28 -6.95 4.29
N LEU A 177 11.88 -8.13 4.67
CA LEU A 177 11.68 -8.42 6.07
C LEU A 177 13.05 -8.42 6.75
N GLN A 178 13.19 -7.60 7.77
CA GLN A 178 14.40 -7.55 8.57
C GLN A 178 14.42 -8.66 9.62
N GLY A 179 15.61 -9.06 9.99
CA GLY A 179 15.83 -9.94 11.13
C GLY A 179 15.03 -11.25 11.08
N ASP A 180 14.59 -11.66 12.26
CA ASP A 180 13.82 -12.89 12.46
C ASP A 180 12.29 -12.65 12.41
N LEU A 181 11.82 -12.06 11.31
CA LEU A 181 10.40 -11.79 11.10
C LEU A 181 9.77 -12.75 10.09
N VAL A 182 8.48 -13.01 10.28
CA VAL A 182 7.63 -13.77 9.36
C VAL A 182 6.34 -12.99 9.10
N ALA A 183 5.96 -12.88 7.82
CA ALA A 183 4.71 -12.26 7.38
C ALA A 183 3.72 -13.34 6.97
N CYS A 184 2.87 -13.76 7.90
CA CYS A 184 1.90 -14.85 7.69
C CYS A 184 0.69 -14.35 6.90
N PRO A 185 0.24 -15.08 5.87
CA PRO A 185 -1.07 -14.87 5.26
C PRO A 185 -2.19 -15.00 6.29
N ILE A 186 -3.24 -14.20 6.14
CA ILE A 186 -4.41 -14.21 7.03
C ILE A 186 -5.55 -15.00 6.40
N ALA A 187 -6.16 -15.89 7.18
CA ALA A 187 -7.34 -16.66 6.79
C ALA A 187 -8.63 -15.81 6.96
N ASP A 188 -8.74 -14.72 6.20
CA ASP A 188 -9.94 -13.87 6.15
C ASP A 188 -10.01 -13.19 4.78
N ASP A 189 -11.06 -13.45 4.01
CA ASP A 189 -11.27 -12.89 2.67
C ASP A 189 -11.40 -11.34 2.66
N PHE A 190 -11.70 -10.73 3.80
CA PHE A 190 -11.75 -9.27 3.96
C PHE A 190 -10.40 -8.66 4.34
N ALA A 191 -9.40 -9.49 4.62
CA ALA A 191 -8.06 -9.03 4.96
C ALA A 191 -7.25 -8.66 3.71
N ALA A 192 -7.79 -7.74 2.92
CA ALA A 192 -7.15 -7.14 1.77
C ALA A 192 -7.58 -5.67 1.61
N ARG A 193 -6.78 -4.90 0.90
CA ARG A 193 -7.12 -3.55 0.47
C ARG A 193 -7.10 -3.47 -1.06
N GLU A 194 -8.07 -2.78 -1.64
CA GLU A 194 -8.05 -2.42 -3.05
C GLU A 194 -7.10 -1.23 -3.25
N VAL A 195 -6.21 -1.35 -4.21
CA VAL A 195 -5.30 -0.28 -4.65
C VAL A 195 -5.81 0.30 -5.96
N SER A 196 -5.93 1.62 -6.02
CA SER A 196 -6.40 2.33 -7.22
C SER A 196 -5.54 3.56 -7.48
N ILE A 197 -5.54 4.02 -8.73
CA ILE A 197 -5.01 5.33 -9.11
C ILE A 197 -6.18 6.27 -9.33
N VAL A 198 -6.09 7.46 -8.75
CA VAL A 198 -7.03 8.56 -8.94
C VAL A 198 -6.42 9.59 -9.85
N THR A 199 -7.16 10.01 -10.84
CA THR A 199 -6.82 11.10 -11.77
C THR A 199 -7.98 12.06 -11.88
N ARG A 200 -7.75 13.23 -12.48
CA ARG A 200 -8.86 14.14 -12.82
C ARG A 200 -9.68 13.55 -13.98
N ALA A 201 -10.99 13.61 -13.85
CA ALA A 201 -11.89 13.20 -14.92
C ALA A 201 -11.67 14.07 -16.18
N GLY A 202 -11.63 13.43 -17.35
CA GLY A 202 -11.43 14.10 -18.62
C GLY A 202 -9.97 14.52 -18.91
N ASP A 203 -9.01 14.12 -18.10
CA ASP A 203 -7.59 14.31 -18.44
C ASP A 203 -7.12 13.21 -19.40
N HIS A 204 -6.98 13.56 -20.65
CA HIS A 204 -6.59 12.66 -21.74
C HIS A 204 -5.17 12.93 -22.26
N ARG A 205 -4.30 13.56 -21.46
CA ARG A 205 -2.91 13.78 -21.84
C ARG A 205 -2.20 12.46 -22.11
N PRO A 206 -1.51 12.30 -23.27
CA PRO A 206 -0.81 11.05 -23.61
C PRO A 206 0.18 10.60 -22.55
N ALA A 207 0.90 11.55 -21.91
CA ALA A 207 1.86 11.23 -20.87
C ALA A 207 1.17 10.61 -19.63
N LEU A 208 -0.03 11.07 -19.25
CA LEU A 208 -0.81 10.49 -18.17
C LEU A 208 -1.27 9.06 -18.55
N GLY A 209 -1.70 8.84 -19.80
CA GLY A 209 -2.02 7.51 -20.31
C GLY A 209 -0.84 6.54 -20.17
N SER A 210 0.36 6.96 -20.57
CA SER A 210 1.59 6.15 -20.44
C SER A 210 1.94 5.87 -18.98
N LEU A 211 1.71 6.81 -18.08
CA LEU A 211 1.89 6.60 -16.62
C LEU A 211 0.93 5.53 -16.11
N LEU A 212 -0.36 5.61 -16.46
CA LEU A 212 -1.37 4.65 -16.03
C LEU A 212 -1.05 3.24 -16.53
N GLU A 213 -0.72 3.09 -17.81
CA GLU A 213 -0.34 1.79 -18.41
C GLU A 213 0.88 1.17 -17.69
N GLU A 214 1.89 1.98 -17.35
CA GLU A 214 3.07 1.45 -16.67
C GLU A 214 2.79 1.12 -15.19
N LEU A 215 1.93 1.89 -14.51
CA LEU A 215 1.46 1.57 -13.16
C LEU A 215 0.70 0.24 -13.15
N GLU A 216 -0.23 0.03 -14.09
CA GLU A 216 -0.97 -1.23 -14.23
C GLU A 216 -0.03 -2.40 -14.48
N ARG A 217 0.90 -2.28 -15.44
CA ARG A 217 1.88 -3.32 -15.77
C ARG A 217 2.78 -3.67 -14.58
N THR A 218 3.19 -2.66 -13.84
CA THR A 218 4.03 -2.86 -12.65
C THR A 218 3.22 -3.50 -11.52
N ALA A 219 1.98 -3.07 -11.32
CA ALA A 219 1.09 -3.58 -10.28
C ALA A 219 0.82 -5.09 -10.40
N LEU A 220 0.71 -5.63 -11.63
CA LEU A 220 0.53 -7.07 -11.89
C LEU A 220 1.60 -7.97 -11.24
N LYS A 221 2.75 -7.42 -10.85
CA LYS A 221 3.82 -8.17 -10.17
C LYS A 221 3.63 -8.26 -8.66
N TYR A 222 2.77 -7.44 -8.10
CA TYR A 222 2.61 -7.23 -6.67
C TYR A 222 1.19 -7.47 -6.16
N LEU A 223 0.20 -7.15 -6.98
CA LEU A 223 -1.20 -7.19 -6.61
C LEU A 223 -1.89 -8.38 -7.25
N SER A 224 -2.90 -8.91 -6.55
CA SER A 224 -3.77 -9.96 -7.08
C SER A 224 -5.01 -9.38 -7.76
N ALA A 225 -5.54 -10.10 -8.74
CA ALA A 225 -6.93 -9.91 -9.14
C ALA A 225 -7.85 -10.37 -7.97
N LYS A 226 -9.05 -9.83 -7.93
CA LYS A 226 -10.03 -10.23 -6.93
C LYS A 226 -10.56 -11.63 -7.22
#